data_691b05cf0d41ec0811ecfd960b992934
#
_entry.id   691b05cf0d41ec0811ecfd960b992934
#
_cell.length_a   1.000
_cell.length_b   1.000
_cell.length_c   1.000
_cell.angle_alpha   90.00
_cell.angle_beta   90.00
_cell.angle_gamma   90.00
#
_symmetry.space_group_name_H-M   'P 1'
#
loop_
_entity.id
_entity.type
_entity.pdbx_description
1 polymer ?
#
loop_
_entity_poly.entity_id
_entity_poly.type
_entity_poly.pdbx_seq_one_letter_code
_entity_poly.pdbx_strand_id
1 'polypeptide(L)'
;MKLDSGKLDFSKLNGLITAVIQDHATGRVLMVGFMNEEAFRRTVETGYANFFSRSRNKLWLKGESSGHKLVVKSISTDCDLDTLLLQVEALGPGVCHEGYQSCFFRKLEGGEWTESEPRAYDPAAVYGSKS
;
A
#
# COMPACT_ATOMS: atom_id res chain seq x y z
N MET A 1 -5.66 -10.14 -17.79
CA MET A 1 -5.36 -10.98 -16.61
C MET A 1 -6.66 -11.63 -16.13
N LYS A 2 -6.61 -12.93 -15.91
CA LYS A 2 -7.78 -13.63 -15.41
C LYS A 2 -7.89 -13.45 -13.90
N LEU A 3 -9.02 -12.94 -13.44
CA LEU A 3 -9.26 -12.71 -12.02
C LEU A 3 -9.75 -13.99 -11.35
N ASP A 4 -9.07 -14.41 -10.29
CA ASP A 4 -9.44 -15.58 -9.51
C ASP A 4 -9.32 -15.29 -8.02
N SER A 5 -10.20 -14.43 -7.52
CA SER A 5 -10.24 -14.07 -6.11
C SER A 5 -10.79 -15.20 -5.23
N GLY A 6 -11.44 -16.20 -5.85
CA GLY A 6 -12.01 -17.31 -5.10
C GLY A 6 -10.99 -18.17 -4.38
N LYS A 7 -9.72 -18.08 -4.77
CA LYS A 7 -8.66 -18.84 -4.09
C LYS A 7 -8.11 -18.12 -2.87
N LEU A 8 -8.35 -16.81 -2.74
CA LEU A 8 -7.86 -16.05 -1.60
C LEU A 8 -8.74 -16.25 -0.38
N ASP A 9 -8.12 -16.30 0.78
CA ASP A 9 -8.82 -16.50 2.04
C ASP A 9 -9.05 -15.16 2.74
N PHE A 10 -10.25 -14.62 2.58
CA PHE A 10 -10.66 -13.38 3.23
C PHE A 10 -11.28 -13.62 4.60
N SER A 11 -11.32 -14.86 5.10
CA SER A 11 -12.06 -15.17 6.33
C SER A 11 -11.31 -14.82 7.61
N LYS A 12 -9.98 -14.75 7.55
CA LYS A 12 -9.16 -14.60 8.77
C LYS A 12 -9.22 -13.21 9.39
N LEU A 13 -9.49 -12.17 8.58
CA LEU A 13 -9.54 -10.79 9.04
C LEU A 13 -10.88 -10.14 8.69
N ASN A 14 -11.96 -10.87 8.92
CA ASN A 14 -13.33 -10.35 8.72
C ASN A 14 -13.55 -9.78 7.31
N GLY A 15 -13.16 -10.52 6.29
CA GLY A 15 -13.37 -10.13 4.91
C GLY A 15 -12.20 -9.33 4.33
N LEU A 16 -11.11 -9.21 5.06
CA LEU A 16 -9.92 -8.49 4.61
C LEU A 16 -8.73 -9.41 4.42
N ILE A 17 -7.84 -8.98 3.54
CA ILE A 17 -6.55 -9.63 3.31
C ILE A 17 -5.47 -8.56 3.42
N THR A 18 -4.31 -8.94 3.97
CA THR A 18 -3.18 -8.03 4.10
C THR A 18 -2.47 -7.89 2.76
N ALA A 19 -2.12 -6.68 2.38
CA ALA A 19 -1.38 -6.41 1.14
C ALA A 19 -0.09 -5.69 1.47
N VAL A 20 1.04 -6.34 1.15
CA VAL A 20 2.37 -5.76 1.29
C VAL A 20 2.76 -5.14 -0.04
N ILE A 21 3.14 -3.88 -0.01
CA ILE A 21 3.50 -3.13 -1.21
C ILE A 21 5.00 -2.95 -1.26
N GLN A 22 5.61 -3.41 -2.36
CA GLN A 22 7.06 -3.43 -2.54
C GLN A 22 7.41 -2.74 -3.86
N ASP A 23 8.45 -1.91 -3.84
CA ASP A 23 8.94 -1.29 -5.07
C ASP A 23 9.58 -2.35 -5.96
N HIS A 24 9.12 -2.45 -7.22
CA HIS A 24 9.56 -3.52 -8.11
C HIS A 24 11.01 -3.35 -8.56
N ALA A 25 11.52 -2.14 -8.56
CA ALA A 25 12.90 -1.88 -9.02
C ALA A 25 13.94 -2.08 -7.92
N THR A 26 13.61 -1.70 -6.68
CA THR A 26 14.58 -1.74 -5.58
C THR A 26 14.34 -2.86 -4.60
N GLY A 27 13.14 -3.43 -4.56
CA GLY A 27 12.76 -4.42 -3.57
C GLY A 27 12.37 -3.84 -2.23
N ARG A 28 12.33 -2.52 -2.11
CA ARG A 28 12.00 -1.89 -0.84
C ARG A 28 10.51 -2.05 -0.52
N VAL A 29 10.20 -2.40 0.73
CA VAL A 29 8.81 -2.42 1.19
C VAL A 29 8.38 -0.99 1.44
N LEU A 30 7.25 -0.60 0.85
CA LEU A 30 6.78 0.79 0.87
C LEU A 30 5.66 1.01 1.87
N MET A 31 4.72 0.08 1.96
CA MET A 31 3.60 0.17 2.89
C MET A 31 2.91 -1.17 3.04
N VAL A 32 2.02 -1.24 4.02
CA VAL A 32 1.10 -2.38 4.19
C VAL A 32 -0.30 -1.80 4.29
N GLY A 33 -1.23 -2.39 3.56
CA GLY A 33 -2.64 -2.00 3.61
C GLY A 33 -3.51 -3.23 3.65
N PHE A 34 -4.82 -3.01 3.59
CA PHE A 34 -5.80 -4.08 3.58
C PHE A 34 -6.69 -3.97 2.36
N MET A 35 -7.11 -5.13 1.85
CA MET A 35 -8.05 -5.19 0.74
C MET A 35 -9.19 -6.13 1.12
N ASN A 36 -10.42 -5.69 0.80
CA ASN A 36 -11.52 -6.63 0.73
C ASN A 36 -11.58 -7.17 -0.70
N GLU A 37 -12.52 -8.02 -0.99
CA GLU A 37 -12.63 -8.62 -2.31
C GLU A 37 -12.84 -7.56 -3.40
N GLU A 38 -13.62 -6.53 -3.11
CA GLU A 38 -13.86 -5.43 -4.04
C GLU A 38 -12.57 -4.64 -4.33
N ALA A 39 -11.77 -4.33 -3.30
CA ALA A 39 -10.52 -3.62 -3.48
C ALA A 39 -9.54 -4.44 -4.32
N PHE A 40 -9.48 -5.74 -4.08
CA PHE A 40 -8.64 -6.63 -4.87
C PHE A 40 -9.07 -6.64 -6.33
N ARG A 41 -10.38 -6.77 -6.58
CA ARG A 41 -10.89 -6.77 -7.94
C ARG A 41 -10.57 -5.47 -8.66
N ARG A 42 -10.75 -4.33 -8.00
CA ARG A 42 -10.43 -3.02 -8.60
C ARG A 42 -8.95 -2.88 -8.89
N THR A 43 -8.10 -3.41 -8.02
CA THR A 43 -6.66 -3.40 -8.24
C THR A 43 -6.29 -4.15 -9.50
N VAL A 44 -6.86 -5.34 -9.70
CA VAL A 44 -6.61 -6.14 -10.89
C VAL A 44 -7.14 -5.45 -12.15
N GLU A 45 -8.35 -4.90 -12.07
CA GLU A 45 -9.00 -4.28 -13.23
C GLU A 45 -8.34 -2.97 -13.65
N THR A 46 -7.95 -2.14 -12.70
CA THR A 46 -7.41 -0.82 -13.00
C THR A 46 -5.90 -0.79 -13.16
N GLY A 47 -5.19 -1.74 -12.57
CA GLY A 47 -3.73 -1.71 -12.53
C GLY A 47 -3.15 -0.78 -11.49
N TYR A 48 -4.00 -0.15 -10.67
CA TYR A 48 -3.57 0.70 -9.57
C TYR A 48 -3.98 0.08 -8.24
N ALA A 49 -3.15 0.26 -7.20
CA ALA A 49 -3.45 -0.32 -5.90
C ALA A 49 -4.63 0.38 -5.24
N ASN A 50 -5.67 -0.39 -4.95
CA ASN A 50 -6.86 0.02 -4.22
C ASN A 50 -6.90 -0.73 -2.91
N PHE A 51 -7.34 -0.06 -1.86
CA PHE A 51 -7.37 -0.62 -0.51
C PHE A 51 -8.74 -0.46 0.12
N PHE A 52 -8.95 -1.14 1.24
CA PHE A 52 -10.13 -0.94 2.07
C PHE A 52 -9.67 -0.37 3.41
N SER A 53 -10.23 0.78 3.77
CA SER A 53 -9.94 1.42 5.05
C SER A 53 -10.85 0.86 6.13
N ARG A 54 -10.26 0.20 7.15
CA ARG A 54 -11.04 -0.34 8.26
C ARG A 54 -11.65 0.76 9.12
N SER A 55 -10.89 1.83 9.33
CA SER A 55 -11.37 2.93 10.19
C SER A 55 -12.50 3.72 9.54
N ARG A 56 -12.47 3.87 8.22
CA ARG A 56 -13.48 4.63 7.49
C ARG A 56 -14.55 3.72 6.88
N ASN A 57 -14.34 2.42 6.90
CA ASN A 57 -15.23 1.42 6.33
C ASN A 57 -15.55 1.72 4.87
N LYS A 58 -14.52 2.03 4.07
CA LYS A 58 -14.72 2.33 2.65
C LYS A 58 -13.49 2.01 1.83
N LEU A 59 -13.72 1.84 0.52
CA LEU A 59 -12.66 1.67 -0.46
C LEU A 59 -11.92 2.97 -0.68
N TRP A 60 -10.63 2.88 -0.98
CA TRP A 60 -9.87 4.06 -1.38
C TRP A 60 -8.77 3.68 -2.36
N LEU A 61 -8.56 4.56 -3.35
CA LEU A 61 -7.49 4.42 -4.33
C LEU A 61 -6.28 5.15 -3.79
N LYS A 62 -5.17 4.43 -3.64
CA LYS A 62 -3.91 5.05 -3.18
C LYS A 62 -3.49 6.13 -4.17
N GLY A 63 -3.29 7.34 -3.68
CA GLY A 63 -2.89 8.47 -4.49
C GLY A 63 -4.03 9.23 -5.15
N GLU A 64 -5.29 8.95 -4.79
CA GLU A 64 -6.41 9.66 -5.42
C GLU A 64 -6.39 11.16 -5.16
N SER A 65 -5.85 11.60 -4.02
CA SER A 65 -5.73 13.02 -3.69
C SER A 65 -4.39 13.61 -4.10
N SER A 66 -3.32 12.84 -3.92
CA SER A 66 -1.95 13.33 -4.14
C SER A 66 -1.43 13.10 -5.54
N GLY A 67 -2.03 12.19 -6.29
CA GLY A 67 -1.49 11.73 -7.55
C GLY A 67 -0.37 10.70 -7.41
N HIS A 68 0.03 10.38 -6.18
CA HIS A 68 1.09 9.40 -5.91
C HIS A 68 0.52 7.98 -5.96
N LYS A 69 0.04 7.60 -7.13
CA LYS A 69 -0.57 6.28 -7.33
C LYS A 69 0.48 5.19 -7.41
N LEU A 70 0.06 3.96 -7.19
CA LEU A 70 0.93 2.79 -7.26
C LEU A 70 0.51 1.94 -8.44
N VAL A 71 1.37 1.88 -9.46
CA VAL A 71 1.12 1.05 -10.65
C VAL A 71 1.54 -0.37 -10.35
N VAL A 72 0.60 -1.30 -10.41
CA VAL A 72 0.86 -2.70 -10.05
C VAL A 72 1.57 -3.39 -11.20
N LYS A 73 2.72 -3.98 -10.91
CA LYS A 73 3.51 -4.75 -11.88
C LYS A 73 3.28 -6.25 -11.73
N SER A 74 3.13 -6.73 -10.50
CA SER A 74 2.82 -8.13 -10.25
C SER A 74 2.13 -8.28 -8.92
N ILE A 75 1.34 -9.34 -8.78
CA ILE A 75 0.65 -9.69 -7.55
C ILE A 75 0.94 -11.15 -7.24
N SER A 76 1.43 -11.41 -6.04
CA SER A 76 1.67 -12.76 -5.54
C SER A 76 0.90 -12.95 -4.25
N THR A 77 0.59 -14.21 -3.92
CA THR A 77 0.00 -14.52 -2.62
C THR A 77 0.88 -15.53 -1.90
N ASP A 78 0.74 -15.58 -0.58
CA ASP A 78 1.55 -16.49 0.23
C ASP A 78 0.94 -17.90 0.27
N CYS A 79 1.58 -18.80 1.04
CA CYS A 79 1.25 -20.22 0.99
C CYS A 79 -0.16 -20.56 1.52
N ASP A 80 -0.70 -19.74 2.41
CA ASP A 80 -2.05 -19.95 2.94
C ASP A 80 -3.09 -18.96 2.40
N LEU A 81 -2.73 -18.23 1.35
CA LEU A 81 -3.65 -17.45 0.52
C LEU A 81 -4.35 -16.31 1.28
N ASP A 82 -3.70 -15.75 2.28
CA ASP A 82 -4.28 -14.69 3.10
C ASP A 82 -3.46 -13.40 3.12
N THR A 83 -2.37 -13.34 2.36
CA THR A 83 -1.53 -12.15 2.27
C THR A 83 -1.08 -11.97 0.82
N LEU A 84 -1.11 -10.74 0.35
CA LEU A 84 -0.68 -10.41 -1.00
C LEU A 84 0.65 -9.66 -0.96
N LEU A 85 1.47 -9.90 -1.97
CA LEU A 85 2.65 -9.10 -2.25
C LEU A 85 2.45 -8.44 -3.60
N LEU A 86 2.35 -7.13 -3.61
CA LEU A 86 2.21 -6.34 -4.83
C LEU A 86 3.55 -5.66 -5.12
N GLN A 87 4.14 -5.97 -6.28
CA GLN A 87 5.28 -5.23 -6.75
C GLN A 87 4.77 -4.09 -7.61
N VAL A 88 5.20 -2.87 -7.31
CA VAL A 88 4.63 -1.67 -7.90
C VAL A 88 5.69 -0.72 -8.39
N GLU A 89 5.28 0.18 -9.28
CA GLU A 89 6.01 1.40 -9.59
C GLU A 89 5.25 2.55 -8.91
N ALA A 90 5.90 3.22 -7.99
CA ALA A 90 5.28 4.35 -7.28
C ALA A 90 5.39 5.61 -8.14
N LEU A 91 4.26 6.23 -8.41
CA LEU A 91 4.23 7.52 -9.10
C LEU A 91 4.37 8.61 -8.05
N GLY A 92 5.34 9.49 -8.23
CA GLY A 92 5.61 10.54 -7.25
C GLY A 92 6.79 10.20 -6.35
N PRO A 93 7.22 11.16 -5.51
CA PRO A 93 8.46 11.04 -4.74
C PRO A 93 8.36 10.14 -3.52
N GLY A 94 7.16 9.88 -3.00
CA GLY A 94 7.03 9.06 -1.80
C GLY A 94 5.64 8.50 -1.61
N VAL A 95 5.57 7.38 -0.93
CA VAL A 95 4.33 6.64 -0.69
C VAL A 95 3.65 7.09 0.61
N CYS A 96 4.45 7.43 1.63
CA CYS A 96 3.94 7.80 2.93
C CYS A 96 3.34 9.21 2.91
N HIS A 97 2.15 9.38 3.45
CA HIS A 97 1.49 10.68 3.50
C HIS A 97 2.21 11.68 4.43
N GLU A 98 3.16 11.21 5.24
CA GLU A 98 4.00 12.07 6.06
C GLU A 98 5.24 12.58 5.32
N GLY A 99 5.38 12.25 4.05
CA GLY A 99 6.43 12.78 3.20
C GLY A 99 7.60 11.86 2.95
N TYR A 100 7.58 10.64 3.46
CA TYR A 100 8.68 9.70 3.30
C TYR A 100 8.46 8.80 2.09
N GLN A 101 9.56 8.28 1.53
CA GLN A 101 9.48 7.36 0.42
C GLN A 101 8.70 6.10 0.79
N SER A 102 8.93 5.59 1.99
CA SER A 102 8.27 4.41 2.53
C SER A 102 7.59 4.76 3.84
N CYS A 103 6.51 4.06 4.15
CA CYS A 103 5.90 4.17 5.47
C CYS A 103 6.80 3.58 6.56
N PHE A 104 7.81 2.80 6.17
CA PHE A 104 8.75 2.17 7.10
C PHE A 104 10.01 3.02 7.24
N PHE A 105 9.85 4.22 7.80
CA PHE A 105 10.94 5.19 7.93
C PHE A 105 11.49 5.32 9.35
N ARG A 106 11.00 4.51 10.29
CA ARG A 106 11.51 4.50 11.66
C ARG A 106 12.18 3.18 11.95
N LYS A 107 13.29 3.24 12.68
CA LYS A 107 14.03 2.05 13.12
C LYS A 107 14.16 2.06 14.62
N LEU A 108 14.18 0.88 15.21
CA LEU A 108 14.45 0.72 16.63
C LEU A 108 15.98 0.67 16.81
N GLU A 109 16.51 1.66 17.52
CA GLU A 109 17.95 1.75 17.79
C GLU A 109 18.12 2.13 19.26
N GLY A 110 18.88 1.30 20.00
CA GLY A 110 19.14 1.54 21.40
C GLY A 110 17.89 1.61 22.27
N GLY A 111 16.84 0.90 21.89
CA GLY A 111 15.57 0.91 22.62
C GLY A 111 14.65 2.06 22.25
N GLU A 112 15.01 2.88 21.28
CA GLU A 112 14.20 4.02 20.86
C GLU A 112 13.91 3.98 19.37
N TRP A 113 12.78 4.56 18.97
CA TRP A 113 12.42 4.68 17.56
C TRP A 113 13.01 5.97 16.98
N THR A 114 13.80 5.82 15.92
CA THR A 114 14.45 6.95 15.26
C THR A 114 14.07 6.97 13.78
N GLU A 115 14.01 8.19 13.21
CA GLU A 115 13.79 8.31 11.78
C GLU A 115 15.04 7.89 11.04
N SER A 116 14.89 6.96 10.08
CA SER A 116 16.03 6.37 9.39
C SER A 116 16.38 7.07 8.09
N GLU A 117 15.57 8.05 7.66
CA GLU A 117 15.78 8.74 6.40
C GLU A 117 15.07 10.09 6.42
N PRO A 118 15.50 11.06 5.58
CA PRO A 118 14.81 12.32 5.46
C PRO A 118 13.52 12.17 4.64
N ARG A 119 12.65 13.17 4.73
CA ARG A 119 11.46 13.22 3.88
C ARG A 119 11.86 13.34 2.42
N ALA A 120 11.11 12.66 1.56
CA ALA A 120 11.29 12.72 0.12
C ALA A 120 10.51 13.90 -0.49
N TYR A 121 9.50 14.40 0.21
CA TYR A 121 8.72 15.54 -0.24
C TYR A 121 8.07 16.23 0.96
N ASP A 122 7.56 17.45 0.74
CA ASP A 122 6.86 18.21 1.79
C ASP A 122 5.37 17.85 1.74
N PRO A 123 4.84 17.16 2.76
CA PRO A 123 3.43 16.78 2.74
C PRO A 123 2.48 17.98 2.73
N ALA A 124 2.89 19.11 3.31
CA ALA A 124 2.05 20.32 3.30
C ALA A 124 1.88 20.85 1.88
N ALA A 125 2.87 20.69 1.01
CA ALA A 125 2.78 21.13 -0.38
C ALA A 125 1.83 20.28 -1.20
N VAL A 126 1.63 19.02 -0.82
CA VAL A 126 0.78 18.08 -1.56
C VAL A 126 -0.64 18.02 -0.99
N TYR A 127 -0.75 17.93 0.34
CA TYR A 127 -2.05 17.73 1.00
C TYR A 127 -2.62 19.02 1.60
N GLY A 128 -1.88 20.11 1.51
CA GLY A 128 -2.27 21.39 2.08
C GLY A 128 -2.01 21.46 3.58
N SER A 129 -2.34 22.62 4.18
CA SER A 129 -2.06 22.88 5.59
C SER A 129 -3.03 22.18 6.53
N LYS A 130 -4.11 21.65 6.03
CA LYS A 130 -5.00 20.84 6.85
C LYS A 130 -4.66 19.38 6.66
N SER A 131 -4.31 18.76 7.67
CA SER A 131 -3.87 17.37 7.63
C SER A 131 -4.59 16.60 8.70
#